data_6c45f165eb45af58827348e5f816ede9
#
_entry.id   6c45f165eb45af58827348e5f816ede9
#
_cell.length_a   1.000
_cell.length_b   1.000
_cell.length_c   1.000
_cell.angle_alpha   90.00
_cell.angle_beta   90.00
_cell.angle_gamma   90.00
#
_symmetry.space_group_name_H-M   'P 1'
#
loop_
_entity.id
_entity.type
_entity.pdbx_description
1 polymer ?
#
loop_
_entity_poly.entity_id
_entity_poly.type
_entity_poly.pdbx_seq_one_letter_code
_entity_poly.pdbx_strand_id
1 'polypeptide(L)'
;NAIPEVGPLRSGRDQFLQLLMPWQALYYHDGESAPCTKFINVYNYSGLNIGGKSYFNTPTHPHVAHRDSRGRNVAYEHTEFTSGAEIRKAAANAGIGLQYPYESTFFRFADYRTGAENKMSGAAAAKTINIVHSDSYKTTFSYNRWDHLYKMSMYSRAAGAFENTVDELTGKQLGFTNLLVCFAGIADYPGNSGGVQQVDYVSGGEAYFFTRGAVQRGTWQKASPEHPLKVYAADGCEICFNRGKTYLAIVDDDEWQNFNYQ
;
A
#
# COMPACT_ATOMS: atom_id res chain seq x y z
N ASN A 1 5.29 -17.85 9.56
CA ASN A 1 4.84 -18.48 8.32
C ASN A 1 5.66 -17.90 7.18
N ALA A 2 6.28 -18.76 6.36
CA ALA A 2 7.02 -18.30 5.19
C ALA A 2 6.04 -17.77 4.14
N ILE A 3 6.37 -16.63 3.57
CA ILE A 3 5.71 -16.14 2.34
C ILE A 3 6.28 -17.03 1.22
N PRO A 4 5.47 -17.89 0.59
CA PRO A 4 5.98 -18.84 -0.41
C PRO A 4 6.43 -18.11 -1.67
N GLU A 5 5.67 -17.16 -2.13
CA GLU A 5 5.97 -16.35 -3.30
C GLU A 5 5.23 -15.01 -3.26
N VAL A 6 5.82 -13.98 -3.84
CA VAL A 6 5.24 -12.65 -4.02
C VAL A 6 5.76 -12.00 -5.29
N GLY A 7 4.91 -11.32 -6.01
CA GLY A 7 5.24 -10.59 -7.23
C GLY A 7 3.98 -10.29 -8.07
N PRO A 8 4.16 -9.74 -9.26
CA PRO A 8 5.44 -9.37 -9.86
C PRO A 8 6.08 -8.16 -9.15
N LEU A 9 7.40 -8.24 -9.00
CA LEU A 9 8.19 -7.12 -8.47
C LEU A 9 8.26 -6.02 -9.53
N ARG A 10 8.20 -4.77 -9.06
CA ARG A 10 8.23 -3.60 -9.94
C ARG A 10 9.18 -2.54 -9.39
N SER A 11 9.44 -1.55 -10.23
CA SER A 11 10.32 -0.43 -9.90
C SER A 11 9.82 0.37 -8.71
N GLY A 12 10.73 0.67 -7.81
CA GLY A 12 10.50 1.52 -6.64
C GLY A 12 10.01 2.91 -7.01
N ARG A 13 9.16 3.45 -6.14
CA ARG A 13 8.65 4.82 -6.22
C ARG A 13 8.76 5.48 -4.86
N ASP A 14 9.11 6.76 -4.85
CA ASP A 14 9.26 7.55 -3.62
C ASP A 14 7.96 7.68 -2.84
N GLN A 15 6.81 7.64 -3.50
CA GLN A 15 5.50 7.65 -2.86
C GLN A 15 5.34 6.49 -1.85
N PHE A 16 5.84 5.30 -2.19
CA PHE A 16 5.82 4.16 -1.27
C PHE A 16 6.82 4.34 -0.13
N LEU A 17 8.02 4.85 -0.44
CA LEU A 17 9.04 5.11 0.58
C LEU A 17 8.54 6.09 1.63
N GLN A 18 7.89 7.18 1.22
CA GLN A 18 7.32 8.16 2.13
C GLN A 18 6.29 7.55 3.10
N LEU A 19 5.61 6.49 2.72
CA LEU A 19 4.70 5.74 3.60
C LEU A 19 5.41 4.68 4.45
N LEU A 20 6.46 4.06 3.92
CA LEU A 20 7.14 2.92 4.54
C LEU A 20 8.21 3.33 5.55
N MET A 21 8.86 4.48 5.38
CA MET A 21 9.94 4.94 6.24
C MET A 21 9.58 4.97 7.74
N PRO A 22 8.41 5.51 8.13
CA PRO A 22 8.01 5.52 9.54
C PRO A 22 7.81 4.12 10.14
N TRP A 23 7.62 3.11 9.30
CA TRP A 23 7.49 1.72 9.72
C TRP A 23 8.84 1.01 9.79
N GLN A 24 9.92 1.66 9.35
CA GLN A 24 11.23 1.04 9.17
C GLN A 24 11.13 -0.26 8.37
N ALA A 25 10.21 -0.28 7.41
CA ALA A 25 9.92 -1.46 6.61
C ALA A 25 11.02 -1.72 5.60
N LEU A 26 11.33 -2.99 5.36
CA LEU A 26 12.20 -3.38 4.28
C LEU A 26 11.51 -3.16 2.94
N TYR A 27 12.04 -2.28 2.11
CA TYR A 27 11.50 -2.01 0.79
C TYR A 27 12.20 -2.86 -0.27
N TYR A 28 11.48 -3.83 -0.79
CA TYR A 28 11.98 -4.80 -1.76
C TYR A 28 11.40 -4.48 -3.14
N HIS A 29 12.22 -4.12 -4.13
CA HIS A 29 11.79 -3.66 -5.44
C HIS A 29 12.82 -4.01 -6.53
N ASP A 30 12.41 -3.99 -7.80
CA ASP A 30 13.27 -4.18 -8.97
C ASP A 30 13.39 -2.89 -9.77
N GLY A 31 14.55 -2.25 -9.71
CA GLY A 31 14.77 -0.93 -10.27
C GLY A 31 14.01 0.17 -9.54
N GLU A 32 14.16 1.40 -10.00
CA GLU A 32 13.51 2.56 -9.39
C GLU A 32 13.43 3.75 -10.35
N SER A 33 12.52 4.67 -10.09
CA SER A 33 12.47 5.95 -10.78
C SER A 33 13.58 6.90 -10.29
N ALA A 34 13.98 7.85 -11.12
CA ALA A 34 14.98 8.86 -10.73
C ALA A 34 14.58 9.66 -9.48
N PRO A 35 13.30 10.07 -9.28
CA PRO A 35 12.86 10.65 -8.01
C PRO A 35 13.04 9.71 -6.83
N CYS A 36 12.76 8.41 -7.00
CA CYS A 36 12.95 7.41 -5.95
C CYS A 36 14.42 7.26 -5.55
N THR A 37 15.34 7.18 -6.52
CA THR A 37 16.80 7.17 -6.27
C THR A 37 17.23 8.40 -5.47
N LYS A 38 16.76 9.58 -5.88
CA LYS A 38 17.06 10.83 -5.17
C LYS A 38 16.54 10.78 -3.74
N PHE A 39 15.32 10.30 -3.53
CA PHE A 39 14.71 10.18 -2.21
C PHE A 39 15.50 9.22 -1.30
N ILE A 40 15.87 8.04 -1.81
CA ILE A 40 16.69 7.07 -1.08
C ILE A 40 18.02 7.72 -0.61
N ASN A 41 18.67 8.46 -1.49
CA ASN A 41 19.95 9.10 -1.19
C ASN A 41 19.80 10.24 -0.16
N VAL A 42 18.75 11.05 -0.26
CA VAL A 42 18.52 12.17 0.67
C VAL A 42 18.24 11.68 2.08
N TYR A 43 17.42 10.63 2.22
CA TYR A 43 17.02 10.09 3.52
C TYR A 43 17.88 8.93 3.99
N ASN A 44 18.89 8.53 3.21
CA ASN A 44 19.74 7.36 3.50
C ASN A 44 18.91 6.12 3.86
N TYR A 45 17.82 5.91 3.11
CA TYR A 45 16.90 4.81 3.39
C TYR A 45 17.48 3.50 2.89
N SER A 46 17.79 2.58 3.80
CA SER A 46 18.32 1.25 3.51
C SER A 46 17.25 0.29 3.00
N GLY A 47 16.56 0.64 1.92
CA GLY A 47 15.71 -0.31 1.21
C GLY A 47 16.55 -1.35 0.48
N LEU A 48 16.02 -2.55 0.29
CA LEU A 48 16.61 -3.54 -0.62
C LEU A 48 16.14 -3.26 -2.04
N ASN A 49 17.01 -2.64 -2.81
CA ASN A 49 16.87 -2.65 -4.25
C ASN A 49 17.50 -3.93 -4.81
N ILE A 50 16.71 -4.89 -5.22
CA ILE A 50 17.22 -6.14 -5.82
C ILE A 50 17.35 -6.05 -7.33
N GLY A 51 16.77 -5.06 -7.96
CA GLY A 51 16.70 -4.92 -9.41
C GLY A 51 17.77 -4.09 -10.04
N GLY A 52 18.63 -3.49 -9.29
CA GLY A 52 19.83 -2.87 -9.85
C GLY A 52 20.74 -3.97 -10.40
N LYS A 53 20.80 -4.13 -11.71
CA LYS A 53 21.75 -5.06 -12.38
C LYS A 53 23.17 -4.94 -11.83
N SER A 54 23.53 -3.81 -11.23
CA SER A 54 24.83 -3.54 -10.62
C SER A 54 24.93 -3.95 -9.15
N TYR A 55 23.82 -4.00 -8.38
CA TYR A 55 23.90 -4.23 -6.93
C TYR A 55 23.81 -5.71 -6.56
N PHE A 56 22.96 -6.49 -7.23
CA PHE A 56 22.69 -7.88 -6.87
C PHE A 56 23.21 -8.92 -7.88
N ASN A 57 23.87 -8.50 -8.94
CA ASN A 57 24.46 -9.40 -9.93
C ASN A 57 25.98 -9.52 -9.74
N THR A 58 26.48 -9.27 -8.54
CA THR A 58 27.87 -9.49 -8.19
C THR A 58 28.02 -10.80 -7.41
N PRO A 59 29.19 -11.44 -7.37
CA PRO A 59 29.41 -12.64 -6.55
C PRO A 59 29.09 -12.43 -5.07
N THR A 60 29.18 -11.19 -4.58
CA THR A 60 28.88 -10.81 -3.18
C THR A 60 27.42 -10.50 -2.94
N HIS A 61 26.64 -10.19 -3.98
CA HIS A 61 25.22 -9.88 -3.90
C HIS A 61 24.46 -10.62 -5.01
N PRO A 62 24.29 -11.95 -4.88
CA PRO A 62 23.59 -12.73 -5.88
C PRO A 62 22.13 -12.30 -5.98
N HIS A 63 21.61 -12.30 -7.18
CA HIS A 63 20.20 -12.04 -7.45
C HIS A 63 19.32 -13.02 -6.66
N VAL A 64 18.34 -12.50 -5.96
CA VAL A 64 17.47 -13.27 -5.06
C VAL A 64 16.00 -13.18 -5.46
N ALA A 65 15.76 -13.09 -6.75
CA ALA A 65 14.45 -13.18 -7.37
C ALA A 65 14.55 -14.07 -8.61
N HIS A 66 13.44 -14.50 -9.12
CA HIS A 66 13.36 -15.33 -10.30
C HIS A 66 12.30 -14.80 -11.25
N ARG A 67 12.41 -15.18 -12.54
CA ARG A 67 11.45 -14.78 -13.56
C ARG A 67 10.62 -15.98 -13.99
N ASP A 68 9.31 -15.79 -13.95
CA ASP A 68 8.32 -16.78 -14.37
C ASP A 68 7.14 -16.07 -15.05
N SER A 69 6.90 -16.36 -16.31
CA SER A 69 5.73 -15.88 -17.05
C SER A 69 4.45 -16.63 -16.68
N ARG A 70 4.57 -17.75 -15.98
CA ARG A 70 3.46 -18.68 -15.67
C ARG A 70 2.67 -19.10 -16.91
N GLY A 71 3.37 -19.23 -18.03
CA GLY A 71 2.77 -19.59 -19.32
C GLY A 71 1.90 -18.49 -19.94
N ARG A 72 1.93 -17.26 -19.39
CA ARG A 72 1.18 -16.11 -19.92
C ARG A 72 2.05 -15.28 -20.86
N ASN A 73 1.43 -14.70 -21.88
CA ASN A 73 2.07 -13.71 -22.74
C ASN A 73 1.95 -12.33 -22.08
N VAL A 74 2.91 -12.01 -21.22
CA VAL A 74 2.96 -10.74 -20.47
C VAL A 74 4.30 -10.05 -20.71
N ALA A 75 4.34 -8.72 -20.51
CA ALA A 75 5.58 -7.96 -20.61
C ALA A 75 6.62 -8.46 -19.58
N TYR A 76 7.89 -8.37 -19.96
CA TYR A 76 9.02 -8.89 -19.16
C TYR A 76 9.03 -8.36 -17.72
N GLU A 77 8.65 -7.10 -17.52
CA GLU A 77 8.56 -6.49 -16.19
C GLU A 77 7.45 -7.06 -15.29
N HIS A 78 6.59 -7.93 -15.83
CA HIS A 78 5.53 -8.62 -15.07
C HIS A 78 5.90 -10.06 -14.69
N THR A 79 7.14 -10.46 -14.88
CA THR A 79 7.57 -11.85 -14.69
C THR A 79 8.50 -12.06 -13.50
N GLU A 80 8.84 -11.04 -12.74
CA GLU A 80 9.78 -11.18 -11.63
C GLU A 80 9.08 -11.42 -10.30
N PHE A 81 9.47 -12.52 -9.65
CA PHE A 81 8.93 -12.97 -8.38
C PHE A 81 10.03 -13.20 -7.35
N THR A 82 9.68 -13.15 -6.08
CA THR A 82 10.53 -13.50 -4.96
C THR A 82 9.77 -14.30 -3.92
N SER A 83 10.46 -14.72 -2.87
CA SER A 83 9.88 -15.44 -1.73
C SER A 83 10.40 -14.86 -0.41
N GLY A 84 9.72 -15.18 0.67
CA GLY A 84 10.22 -14.79 2.00
C GLY A 84 11.60 -15.36 2.33
N ALA A 85 12.00 -16.48 1.72
CA ALA A 85 13.33 -17.05 1.87
C ALA A 85 14.37 -16.20 1.11
N GLU A 86 14.07 -15.82 -0.12
CA GLU A 86 14.92 -14.96 -0.96
C GLU A 86 15.08 -13.56 -0.34
N ILE A 87 14.00 -12.96 0.16
CA ILE A 87 14.04 -11.67 0.86
C ILE A 87 14.97 -11.74 2.08
N ARG A 88 14.87 -12.79 2.91
CA ARG A 88 15.78 -12.96 4.05
C ARG A 88 17.22 -13.13 3.63
N LYS A 89 17.47 -13.87 2.55
CA LYS A 89 18.80 -14.05 1.99
C LYS A 89 19.37 -12.72 1.48
N ALA A 90 18.55 -11.92 0.77
CA ALA A 90 18.93 -10.60 0.31
C ALA A 90 19.29 -9.66 1.46
N ALA A 91 18.46 -9.61 2.51
CA ALA A 91 18.73 -8.82 3.70
C ALA A 91 20.02 -9.23 4.40
N ALA A 92 20.25 -10.55 4.57
CA ALA A 92 21.47 -11.06 5.15
C ALA A 92 22.73 -10.68 4.33
N ASN A 93 22.65 -10.81 3.00
CA ASN A 93 23.74 -10.43 2.10
C ASN A 93 24.05 -8.93 2.17
N ALA A 94 23.05 -8.11 2.39
CA ALA A 94 23.18 -6.66 2.55
C ALA A 94 23.55 -6.22 3.98
N GLY A 95 23.72 -7.16 4.92
CA GLY A 95 24.00 -6.84 6.32
C GLY A 95 22.84 -6.18 7.07
N ILE A 96 21.61 -6.32 6.56
CA ILE A 96 20.42 -5.72 7.16
C ILE A 96 19.84 -6.66 8.20
N GLY A 97 19.78 -6.20 9.45
CA GLY A 97 19.09 -6.91 10.54
C GLY A 97 17.57 -6.90 10.33
N LEU A 98 16.95 -8.07 10.47
CA LEU A 98 15.48 -8.20 10.37
C LEU A 98 14.77 -8.16 11.73
N GLN A 99 15.51 -7.97 12.80
CA GLN A 99 14.98 -7.86 14.16
C GLN A 99 15.56 -6.61 14.82
N TYR A 100 14.67 -5.71 15.20
CA TYR A 100 15.02 -4.55 16.01
C TYR A 100 13.80 -4.13 16.82
N PRO A 101 14.00 -3.42 17.93
CA PRO A 101 12.89 -2.85 18.69
C PRO A 101 12.11 -1.91 17.79
N TYR A 102 10.83 -2.18 17.63
CA TYR A 102 9.96 -1.37 16.81
C TYR A 102 8.75 -0.90 17.62
N GLU A 103 8.63 0.40 17.73
CA GLU A 103 7.45 1.05 18.29
C GLU A 103 6.67 1.71 17.15
N SER A 104 5.53 1.10 16.80
CA SER A 104 4.68 1.67 15.77
C SER A 104 4.00 2.92 16.29
N THR A 105 4.28 4.03 15.64
CA THR A 105 3.56 5.29 15.85
C THR A 105 2.64 5.63 14.67
N PHE A 106 2.51 4.73 13.69
CA PHE A 106 1.83 5.01 12.43
C PHE A 106 0.32 5.11 12.62
N PHE A 107 -0.37 4.02 12.89
CA PHE A 107 -1.80 4.00 13.17
C PHE A 107 -2.05 3.57 14.62
N ARG A 108 -3.08 4.15 15.23
CA ARG A 108 -3.58 3.70 16.52
C ARG A 108 -4.48 2.48 16.30
N PHE A 109 -4.04 1.31 16.74
CA PHE A 109 -4.84 0.08 16.66
C PHE A 109 -5.61 -0.19 17.96
N ALA A 110 -6.78 -0.83 17.84
CA ALA A 110 -7.54 -1.33 18.97
C ALA A 110 -6.71 -2.33 19.80
N ASP A 111 -6.74 -2.17 21.11
CA ASP A 111 -5.99 -3.05 22.01
C ASP A 111 -6.66 -4.43 22.09
N TYR A 112 -5.95 -5.44 21.60
CA TYR A 112 -6.44 -6.81 21.59
C TYR A 112 -6.51 -7.47 22.97
N ARG A 113 -5.72 -6.99 23.94
CA ARG A 113 -5.69 -7.54 25.28
C ARG A 113 -6.98 -7.21 26.05
N THR A 114 -7.57 -6.07 25.75
CA THR A 114 -8.84 -5.63 26.33
C THR A 114 -10.05 -6.08 25.52
N GLY A 115 -9.84 -6.68 24.34
CA GLY A 115 -10.92 -6.98 23.40
C GLY A 115 -11.58 -5.75 22.80
N ALA A 116 -10.96 -4.57 22.97
CA ALA A 116 -11.49 -3.34 22.44
C ALA A 116 -11.52 -3.38 20.90
N GLU A 117 -12.64 -2.96 20.34
CA GLU A 117 -12.85 -2.80 18.90
C GLU A 117 -13.46 -1.43 18.63
N ASN A 118 -13.10 -0.85 17.48
CA ASN A 118 -13.82 0.30 16.97
C ASN A 118 -15.12 -0.19 16.33
N LYS A 119 -16.23 -0.08 17.06
CA LYS A 119 -17.55 -0.53 16.62
C LYS A 119 -18.26 0.47 15.72
N MET A 120 -17.65 1.64 15.49
CA MET A 120 -18.23 2.73 14.69
C MET A 120 -19.65 3.12 15.14
N SER A 121 -19.88 3.12 16.45
CA SER A 121 -21.21 3.42 17.02
C SER A 121 -21.67 4.81 16.61
N GLY A 122 -22.88 4.92 16.04
CA GLY A 122 -23.43 6.17 15.55
C GLY A 122 -22.92 6.65 14.19
N ALA A 123 -21.96 5.96 13.59
CA ALA A 123 -21.45 6.30 12.27
C ALA A 123 -22.44 5.88 11.17
N ALA A 124 -22.39 6.57 10.03
CA ALA A 124 -23.20 6.24 8.86
C ALA A 124 -22.82 4.86 8.28
N ALA A 125 -23.80 4.13 7.78
CA ALA A 125 -23.54 2.86 7.11
C ALA A 125 -22.76 3.09 5.81
N ALA A 126 -21.86 2.18 5.51
CA ALA A 126 -21.10 2.17 4.25
C ALA A 126 -20.76 0.72 3.88
N LYS A 127 -21.63 0.12 3.07
CA LYS A 127 -21.50 -1.28 2.67
C LYS A 127 -20.83 -1.48 1.33
N THR A 128 -20.91 -0.49 0.45
CA THR A 128 -20.24 -0.48 -0.84
C THR A 128 -19.42 0.80 -0.95
N ILE A 129 -18.15 0.68 -1.31
CA ILE A 129 -17.24 1.79 -1.46
C ILE A 129 -16.61 1.72 -2.85
N ASN A 130 -16.73 2.78 -3.62
CA ASN A 130 -16.13 2.89 -4.95
C ASN A 130 -15.02 3.95 -4.93
N ILE A 131 -13.83 3.54 -5.35
CA ILE A 131 -12.63 4.37 -5.40
C ILE A 131 -12.17 4.44 -6.85
N VAL A 132 -12.03 5.64 -7.37
CA VAL A 132 -11.56 5.90 -8.73
C VAL A 132 -10.21 6.61 -8.64
N HIS A 133 -9.18 6.02 -9.21
CA HIS A 133 -7.86 6.63 -9.34
C HIS A 133 -7.62 7.16 -10.76
N SER A 134 -8.28 6.57 -11.75
CA SER A 134 -8.26 6.99 -13.15
C SER A 134 -9.35 6.24 -13.91
N ASP A 135 -9.55 6.58 -15.18
CA ASP A 135 -10.49 5.88 -16.05
C ASP A 135 -10.27 4.36 -16.13
N SER A 136 -9.03 3.94 -15.94
CA SER A 136 -8.64 2.53 -16.04
C SER A 136 -8.36 1.85 -14.72
N TYR A 137 -8.20 2.58 -13.65
CA TYR A 137 -7.90 2.04 -12.33
C TYR A 137 -9.00 2.42 -11.34
N LYS A 138 -9.95 1.52 -11.20
CA LYS A 138 -11.10 1.67 -10.30
C LYS A 138 -11.22 0.43 -9.43
N THR A 139 -11.52 0.63 -8.17
CA THR A 139 -11.77 -0.45 -7.21
C THR A 139 -13.13 -0.27 -6.57
N THR A 140 -13.77 -1.38 -6.28
CA THR A 140 -14.98 -1.40 -5.44
C THR A 140 -14.81 -2.40 -4.31
N PHE A 141 -15.39 -2.07 -3.17
CA PHE A 141 -15.38 -2.90 -1.98
C PHE A 141 -16.80 -3.14 -1.51
N SER A 142 -17.12 -4.41 -1.21
CA SER A 142 -18.41 -4.78 -0.64
C SER A 142 -18.22 -5.37 0.75
N TYR A 143 -18.89 -4.81 1.74
CA TYR A 143 -18.81 -5.28 3.13
C TYR A 143 -19.57 -6.59 3.32
N ASN A 144 -18.87 -7.59 3.80
CA ASN A 144 -19.45 -8.86 4.19
C ASN A 144 -19.61 -8.89 5.72
N ARG A 145 -20.85 -8.91 6.19
CA ARG A 145 -21.19 -8.89 7.62
C ARG A 145 -20.82 -10.18 8.38
N TRP A 146 -20.58 -11.28 7.67
CA TRP A 146 -20.29 -12.57 8.30
C TRP A 146 -18.83 -12.73 8.71
N ASP A 147 -17.91 -12.23 7.88
CA ASP A 147 -16.46 -12.23 8.18
C ASP A 147 -15.91 -10.83 8.54
N HIS A 148 -16.78 -9.83 8.52
CA HIS A 148 -16.45 -8.43 8.81
C HIS A 148 -15.38 -7.82 7.91
N LEU A 149 -15.28 -8.28 6.65
CA LEU A 149 -14.31 -7.82 5.67
C LEU A 149 -14.99 -7.06 4.53
N TYR A 150 -14.28 -6.07 4.03
CA TYR A 150 -14.56 -5.43 2.75
C TYR A 150 -13.88 -6.26 1.64
N LYS A 151 -14.67 -6.87 0.77
CA LYS A 151 -14.23 -7.71 -0.35
C LYS A 151 -13.91 -6.84 -1.55
N MET A 152 -12.70 -6.98 -2.08
CA MET A 152 -12.19 -6.14 -3.16
C MET A 152 -12.54 -6.71 -4.54
N SER A 153 -12.97 -5.82 -5.44
CA SER A 153 -13.04 -6.07 -6.89
C SER A 153 -12.38 -4.91 -7.64
N MET A 154 -11.74 -5.21 -8.74
CA MET A 154 -11.10 -4.23 -9.62
C MET A 154 -11.80 -4.18 -10.97
N TYR A 155 -11.82 -3.00 -11.58
CA TYR A 155 -12.35 -2.84 -12.94
C TYR A 155 -11.43 -3.50 -13.96
N SER A 156 -11.97 -4.42 -14.74
CA SER A 156 -11.30 -5.06 -15.85
C SER A 156 -11.69 -4.38 -17.16
N ARG A 157 -10.75 -3.74 -17.83
CA ARG A 157 -11.01 -3.14 -19.15
C ARG A 157 -11.42 -4.21 -20.17
N ALA A 158 -10.83 -5.40 -20.08
CA ALA A 158 -11.12 -6.48 -21.00
C ALA A 158 -12.55 -7.01 -20.85
N ALA A 159 -13.03 -7.09 -19.61
CA ALA A 159 -14.40 -7.52 -19.30
C ALA A 159 -15.43 -6.36 -19.36
N GLY A 160 -14.98 -5.11 -19.31
CA GLY A 160 -15.86 -3.94 -19.18
C GLY A 160 -16.64 -3.91 -17.86
N ALA A 161 -16.16 -4.64 -16.83
CA ALA A 161 -16.88 -4.84 -15.57
C ALA A 161 -15.90 -4.98 -14.38
N PHE A 162 -16.43 -4.90 -13.16
CA PHE A 162 -15.66 -5.22 -11.96
C PHE A 162 -15.55 -6.74 -11.78
N GLU A 163 -14.33 -7.21 -11.57
CA GLU A 163 -14.02 -8.61 -11.29
C GLU A 163 -13.44 -8.75 -9.89
N ASN A 164 -13.75 -9.86 -9.21
CA ASN A 164 -13.20 -10.14 -7.90
C ASN A 164 -11.68 -10.19 -7.95
N THR A 165 -11.02 -9.41 -7.10
CA THR A 165 -9.57 -9.49 -6.94
C THR A 165 -9.22 -10.71 -6.09
N VAL A 166 -8.59 -11.70 -6.69
CA VAL A 166 -8.31 -12.99 -6.07
C VAL A 166 -6.80 -13.14 -5.87
N ASP A 167 -6.42 -13.62 -4.70
CA ASP A 167 -5.05 -14.07 -4.44
C ASP A 167 -4.79 -15.36 -5.21
N GLU A 168 -3.81 -15.35 -6.09
CA GLU A 168 -3.54 -16.42 -7.04
C GLU A 168 -3.12 -17.73 -6.34
N LEU A 169 -2.41 -17.64 -5.21
CA LEU A 169 -1.92 -18.81 -4.47
C LEU A 169 -3.03 -19.49 -3.66
N THR A 170 -3.96 -18.72 -3.13
CA THR A 170 -5.01 -19.26 -2.25
C THR A 170 -6.36 -19.41 -2.91
N GLY A 171 -6.58 -18.79 -4.07
CA GLY A 171 -7.86 -18.72 -4.76
C GLY A 171 -8.92 -17.90 -4.02
N LYS A 172 -8.55 -17.17 -2.97
CA LYS A 172 -9.50 -16.41 -2.14
C LYS A 172 -9.57 -14.96 -2.58
N GLN A 173 -10.79 -14.42 -2.65
CA GLN A 173 -10.99 -12.99 -2.87
C GLN A 173 -10.31 -12.18 -1.75
N LEU A 174 -9.60 -11.12 -2.12
CA LEU A 174 -8.98 -10.21 -1.16
C LEU A 174 -10.04 -9.54 -0.28
N GLY A 175 -9.73 -9.43 1.00
CA GLY A 175 -10.61 -8.81 1.99
C GLY A 175 -9.81 -8.04 3.03
N PHE A 176 -10.36 -6.90 3.45
CA PHE A 176 -9.73 -5.96 4.36
C PHE A 176 -10.65 -5.64 5.54
N THR A 177 -10.09 -5.56 6.73
CA THR A 177 -10.81 -5.16 7.95
C THR A 177 -11.11 -3.68 7.95
N ASN A 178 -10.17 -2.89 7.45
CA ASN A 178 -10.29 -1.43 7.34
C ASN A 178 -10.00 -0.99 5.91
N LEU A 179 -10.67 0.08 5.49
CA LEU A 179 -10.26 0.86 4.33
C LEU A 179 -9.97 2.28 4.80
N LEU A 180 -8.90 2.86 4.32
CA LEU A 180 -8.56 4.26 4.52
C LEU A 180 -8.39 4.90 3.15
N VAL A 181 -9.22 5.89 2.84
CA VAL A 181 -9.13 6.68 1.62
C VAL A 181 -8.68 8.08 2.00
N CYS A 182 -7.53 8.50 1.50
CA CYS A 182 -6.93 9.82 1.74
C CYS A 182 -6.88 10.58 0.42
N PHE A 183 -7.37 11.81 0.41
CA PHE A 183 -7.25 12.70 -0.73
C PHE A 183 -5.99 13.55 -0.58
N ALA A 184 -5.21 13.64 -1.66
CA ALA A 184 -3.95 14.36 -1.71
C ALA A 184 -3.75 14.96 -3.09
N GLY A 185 -3.04 16.08 -3.20
CA GLY A 185 -2.60 16.59 -4.49
C GLY A 185 -1.63 15.62 -5.16
N ILE A 186 -1.93 15.18 -6.37
CA ILE A 186 -1.09 14.32 -7.19
C ILE A 186 -0.76 15.04 -8.50
N ALA A 187 0.50 15.11 -8.84
CA ALA A 187 0.96 15.79 -10.06
C ALA A 187 2.16 15.07 -10.68
N ASP A 188 2.40 15.30 -11.96
CA ASP A 188 3.61 14.81 -12.59
C ASP A 188 4.85 15.53 -12.04
N TYR A 189 5.97 14.82 -11.90
CA TYR A 189 7.25 15.48 -11.60
C TYR A 189 7.63 16.47 -12.69
N PRO A 190 8.05 17.69 -12.35
CA PRO A 190 8.49 18.68 -13.33
C PRO A 190 9.59 18.14 -14.25
N GLY A 191 9.41 18.30 -15.55
CA GLY A 191 10.37 17.86 -16.56
C GLY A 191 10.42 16.33 -16.78
N ASN A 192 9.51 15.58 -16.20
CA ASN A 192 9.44 14.13 -16.38
C ASN A 192 8.45 13.76 -17.50
N SER A 193 8.98 13.27 -18.62
CA SER A 193 8.17 12.78 -19.75
C SER A 193 7.64 11.35 -19.57
N GLY A 194 7.99 10.68 -18.47
CA GLY A 194 7.69 9.28 -18.23
C GLY A 194 6.43 9.00 -17.41
N GLY A 195 5.62 10.02 -17.11
CA GLY A 195 4.39 9.86 -16.32
C GLY A 195 4.65 9.40 -14.87
N VAL A 196 5.82 9.75 -14.30
CA VAL A 196 6.10 9.52 -12.87
C VAL A 196 5.50 10.66 -12.08
N GLN A 197 4.59 10.31 -11.19
CA GLN A 197 3.85 11.26 -10.37
C GLN A 197 4.50 11.47 -9.00
N GLN A 198 4.28 12.63 -8.43
CA GLN A 198 4.55 12.96 -7.03
C GLN A 198 3.23 13.07 -6.27
N VAL A 199 3.26 12.75 -4.99
CA VAL A 199 2.12 12.89 -4.08
C VAL A 199 2.50 13.90 -3.00
N ASP A 200 1.66 14.87 -2.76
CA ASP A 200 1.83 15.78 -1.64
C ASP A 200 1.36 15.11 -0.34
N TYR A 201 2.32 14.54 0.39
CA TYR A 201 2.06 13.94 1.69
C TYR A 201 2.20 14.93 2.87
N VAL A 202 2.60 16.16 2.64
CA VAL A 202 2.91 17.09 3.73
C VAL A 202 1.77 18.04 4.04
N SER A 203 0.98 18.40 3.03
CA SER A 203 -0.15 19.33 3.20
C SER A 203 -1.32 18.74 3.99
N GLY A 204 -1.40 17.41 4.10
CA GLY A 204 -2.57 16.75 4.67
C GLY A 204 -3.78 16.80 3.75
N GLY A 205 -4.91 16.31 4.21
CA GLY A 205 -6.12 16.31 3.40
C GLY A 205 -7.30 15.65 4.07
N GLU A 206 -8.38 15.53 3.30
CA GLU A 206 -9.57 14.82 3.73
C GLU A 206 -9.33 13.30 3.76
N ALA A 207 -9.94 12.60 4.70
CA ALA A 207 -9.87 11.16 4.82
C ALA A 207 -11.23 10.54 5.13
N TYR A 208 -11.45 9.35 4.59
CA TYR A 208 -12.59 8.49 4.91
C TYR A 208 -12.07 7.16 5.45
N PHE A 209 -12.45 6.85 6.65
CA PHE A 209 -12.10 5.59 7.31
C PHE A 209 -13.31 4.68 7.37
N PHE A 210 -13.15 3.44 6.89
CA PHE A 210 -14.20 2.43 6.86
C PHE A 210 -13.79 1.22 7.67
N THR A 211 -14.67 0.78 8.54
CA THR A 211 -14.57 -0.50 9.25
C THR A 211 -15.97 -0.93 9.70
N ARG A 212 -16.20 -2.22 9.89
CA ARG A 212 -17.48 -2.75 10.39
C ARG A 212 -18.71 -2.36 9.58
N GLY A 213 -18.56 -2.05 8.29
CA GLY A 213 -19.69 -1.65 7.42
C GLY A 213 -20.17 -0.23 7.63
N ALA A 214 -19.35 0.62 8.25
CA ALA A 214 -19.62 2.01 8.52
C ALA A 214 -18.47 2.92 8.11
N VAL A 215 -18.73 4.22 8.00
CA VAL A 215 -17.76 5.24 7.59
C VAL A 215 -17.64 6.33 8.65
N GLN A 216 -16.42 6.79 8.84
CA GLN A 216 -16.08 7.98 9.60
C GLN A 216 -15.24 8.92 8.71
N ARG A 217 -15.76 10.12 8.48
CA ARG A 217 -15.03 11.19 7.79
C ARG A 217 -14.09 11.88 8.77
N GLY A 218 -12.93 12.28 8.28
CA GLY A 218 -11.92 12.96 9.05
C GLY A 218 -10.87 13.61 8.17
N THR A 219 -9.70 13.82 8.74
CA THR A 219 -8.53 14.37 8.05
C THR A 219 -7.32 13.50 8.28
N TRP A 220 -6.42 13.50 7.33
CA TRP A 220 -5.10 12.90 7.51
C TRP A 220 -4.03 13.99 7.54
N GLN A 221 -2.91 13.69 8.22
CA GLN A 221 -1.78 14.60 8.38
C GLN A 221 -0.47 13.81 8.37
N LYS A 222 0.57 14.41 7.82
CA LYS A 222 1.92 13.86 7.83
C LYS A 222 2.92 15.03 7.90
N ALA A 223 3.67 15.13 8.99
CA ALA A 223 4.51 16.29 9.28
C ALA A 223 5.72 16.41 8.35
N SER A 224 6.25 15.28 7.85
CA SER A 224 7.33 15.22 6.88
C SER A 224 7.36 13.82 6.24
N PRO A 225 8.17 13.58 5.20
CA PRO A 225 8.32 12.25 4.61
C PRO A 225 8.69 11.15 5.61
N GLU A 226 9.39 11.50 6.68
CA GLU A 226 9.85 10.55 7.71
C GLU A 226 8.82 10.32 8.84
N HIS A 227 7.85 11.22 8.98
CA HIS A 227 6.84 11.09 10.02
C HIS A 227 5.69 10.18 9.59
N PRO A 228 5.03 9.50 10.54
CA PRO A 228 3.88 8.67 10.22
C PRO A 228 2.70 9.49 9.72
N LEU A 229 1.93 8.90 8.81
CA LEU A 229 0.62 9.40 8.44
C LEU A 229 -0.35 9.14 9.59
N LYS A 230 -1.02 10.18 10.07
CA LYS A 230 -2.00 10.15 11.14
C LYS A 230 -3.38 10.49 10.60
N VAL A 231 -4.41 9.90 11.19
CA VAL A 231 -5.81 10.12 10.77
C VAL A 231 -6.62 10.56 11.98
N TYR A 232 -7.35 11.64 11.83
CA TYR A 232 -8.13 12.26 12.90
C TYR A 232 -9.60 12.36 12.50
N ALA A 233 -10.47 12.12 13.46
CA ALA A 233 -11.90 12.35 13.33
C ALA A 233 -12.22 13.85 13.40
N ALA A 234 -13.48 14.21 13.13
CA ALA A 234 -13.92 15.60 13.15
C ALA A 234 -13.79 16.27 14.53
N ASP A 235 -13.76 15.50 15.61
CA ASP A 235 -13.53 15.96 16.97
C ASP A 235 -12.04 16.13 17.34
N GLY A 236 -11.14 15.88 16.38
CA GLY A 236 -9.69 15.94 16.59
C GLY A 236 -9.07 14.71 17.24
N CYS A 237 -9.86 13.69 17.58
CA CYS A 237 -9.33 12.45 18.12
C CYS A 237 -8.70 11.58 17.03
N GLU A 238 -7.54 10.98 17.32
CA GLU A 238 -6.92 10.02 16.39
C GLU A 238 -7.82 8.80 16.22
N ILE A 239 -8.13 8.47 14.96
CA ILE A 239 -8.99 7.34 14.61
C ILE A 239 -8.33 6.02 15.03
N CYS A 240 -9.10 5.17 15.70
CA CYS A 240 -8.66 3.84 16.12
C CYS A 240 -9.01 2.80 15.06
N PHE A 241 -8.00 2.11 14.54
CA PHE A 241 -8.14 1.05 13.55
C PHE A 241 -8.44 -0.29 14.21
N ASN A 242 -9.34 -1.06 13.63
CA ASN A 242 -9.49 -2.46 14.01
C ASN A 242 -8.30 -3.28 13.50
N ARG A 243 -7.90 -4.29 14.28
CA ARG A 243 -6.80 -5.16 13.87
C ARG A 243 -7.16 -6.01 12.68
N GLY A 244 -6.26 -6.09 11.74
CA GLY A 244 -6.41 -6.84 10.49
C GLY A 244 -5.77 -6.11 9.33
N LYS A 245 -6.06 -6.53 8.14
CA LYS A 245 -5.53 -5.88 6.92
C LYS A 245 -6.22 -4.54 6.73
N THR A 246 -5.43 -3.52 6.41
CA THR A 246 -5.92 -2.20 5.99
C THR A 246 -5.57 -1.95 4.53
N TYR A 247 -6.55 -1.58 3.74
CA TYR A 247 -6.32 -1.03 2.41
C TYR A 247 -6.19 0.48 2.53
N LEU A 248 -5.06 1.01 2.12
CA LEU A 248 -4.80 2.45 2.06
C LEU A 248 -4.85 2.90 0.60
N ALA A 249 -5.77 3.78 0.28
CA ALA A 249 -5.86 4.47 -1.01
C ALA A 249 -5.44 5.93 -0.83
N ILE A 250 -4.50 6.36 -1.64
CA ILE A 250 -4.22 7.78 -1.84
C ILE A 250 -4.84 8.15 -3.18
N VAL A 251 -5.77 9.05 -3.15
CA VAL A 251 -6.58 9.44 -4.31
C VAL A 251 -6.30 10.90 -4.63
N ASP A 252 -6.18 11.23 -5.91
CA ASP A 252 -6.05 12.61 -6.34
C ASP A 252 -7.24 13.44 -5.85
N ASP A 253 -7.00 14.60 -5.30
CA ASP A 253 -8.05 15.46 -4.79
C ASP A 253 -8.95 16.02 -5.92
N ASP A 254 -8.49 15.97 -7.17
CA ASP A 254 -9.31 16.24 -8.36
C ASP A 254 -10.32 15.11 -8.66
N GLU A 255 -10.11 13.89 -8.14
CA GLU A 255 -10.96 12.71 -8.36
C GLU A 255 -12.03 12.50 -7.27
N TRP A 256 -12.11 13.39 -6.29
CA TRP A 256 -13.05 13.23 -5.16
C TRP A 256 -14.52 13.09 -5.59
N GLN A 257 -14.91 13.68 -6.74
CA GLN A 257 -16.27 13.63 -7.29
C GLN A 257 -16.66 12.21 -7.75
N ASN A 258 -15.68 11.40 -8.08
CA ASN A 258 -15.85 10.02 -8.53
C ASN A 258 -15.81 9.01 -7.38
N PHE A 259 -15.47 9.45 -6.17
CA PHE A 259 -15.52 8.66 -4.98
C PHE A 259 -16.94 8.65 -4.39
N ASN A 260 -17.44 7.46 -4.06
CA ASN A 260 -18.74 7.33 -3.42
C ASN A 260 -18.84 6.08 -2.54
N TYR A 261 -19.79 6.11 -1.63
CA TYR A 261 -20.10 4.96 -0.75
C TYR A 261 -21.60 4.93 -0.41
N GLN A 262 -22.12 3.73 -0.09
CA GLN A 262 -23.50 3.52 0.30
C GLN A 262 -23.65 2.37 1.30
#